data_d167fd4570f5bf0e12bd3006c8c5af18
#
_entry.id   d167fd4570f5bf0e12bd3006c8c5af18
#
_cell.length_a   1.000
_cell.length_b   1.000
_cell.length_c   1.000
_cell.angle_alpha   90.00
_cell.angle_beta   90.00
_cell.angle_gamma   90.00
#
_symmetry.space_group_name_H-M   'P 1'
#
loop_
_entity.id
_entity.type
_entity.pdbx_description
1 polymer ?
#
loop_
_entity_poly.entity_id
_entity_poly.type
_entity_poly.pdbx_seq_one_letter_code
_entity_poly.pdbx_strand_id
1 'polypeptide(L)'
;MQRRAGAGITRRTMLLGALLPLAACVADPVWLAGGRRDLASWLRALVPGWRAAAIGAQYLRDQPAERSADWLARRLFDSDLSRQLDPAGFEALLHKAFARRARDFIDDDLVVLDGWAVARTEARLLTLIALCAGT
;
A
#
# COMPACT_ATOMS: atom_id res chain seq x y z
N MET A 1 29.47 -5.74 -12.91
CA MET A 1 28.68 -6.79 -12.26
C MET A 1 27.31 -6.34 -11.76
N GLN A 2 27.06 -5.07 -11.59
CA GLN A 2 25.76 -4.53 -11.12
C GLN A 2 24.66 -4.46 -12.19
N ARG A 3 24.98 -4.61 -13.47
CA ARG A 3 24.02 -4.42 -14.57
C ARG A 3 23.02 -5.58 -14.79
N ARG A 4 23.27 -6.76 -14.23
CA ARG A 4 22.41 -7.93 -14.44
C ARG A 4 21.23 -8.02 -13.48
N ALA A 5 21.28 -7.38 -12.34
CA ALA A 5 20.19 -7.35 -11.37
C ALA A 5 19.03 -6.46 -11.83
N GLY A 6 19.29 -5.41 -12.58
CA GLY A 6 18.28 -4.45 -13.00
C GLY A 6 17.21 -4.99 -13.96
N ALA A 7 17.61 -5.84 -14.90
CA ALA A 7 16.68 -6.36 -15.92
C ALA A 7 15.68 -7.38 -15.35
N GLY A 8 16.09 -8.18 -14.38
CA GLY A 8 15.19 -9.12 -13.70
C GLY A 8 14.20 -8.44 -12.75
N ILE A 9 14.63 -7.37 -12.12
CA ILE A 9 13.82 -6.56 -11.22
C ILE A 9 12.66 -5.90 -11.99
N THR A 10 12.92 -5.35 -13.18
CA THR A 10 11.91 -4.63 -13.97
C THR A 10 10.73 -5.51 -14.36
N ARG A 11 10.97 -6.76 -14.77
CA ARG A 11 9.89 -7.68 -15.15
C ARG A 11 8.99 -8.06 -13.97
N ARG A 12 9.59 -8.36 -12.83
CA ARG A 12 8.86 -8.70 -11.61
C ARG A 12 8.10 -7.52 -11.05
N THR A 13 8.67 -6.33 -11.11
CA THR A 13 8.03 -5.09 -10.71
C THR A 13 6.77 -4.81 -11.53
N MET A 14 6.79 -5.06 -12.85
CA MET A 14 5.60 -4.89 -13.69
C MET A 14 4.48 -5.86 -13.32
N LEU A 15 4.80 -7.12 -12.96
CA LEU A 15 3.80 -8.10 -12.53
C LEU A 15 3.15 -7.75 -11.21
N LEU A 16 3.93 -7.24 -10.23
CA LEU A 16 3.39 -6.74 -8.96
C LEU A 16 2.62 -5.44 -9.12
N GLY A 17 3.08 -4.56 -9.98
CA GLY A 17 2.35 -3.35 -10.33
C GLY A 17 0.98 -3.64 -10.96
N ALA A 18 0.86 -4.76 -11.69
CA ALA A 18 -0.40 -5.25 -12.25
C ALA A 18 -1.36 -5.82 -11.19
N LEU A 19 -0.87 -6.15 -9.99
CA LEU A 19 -1.71 -6.57 -8.86
C LEU A 19 -2.41 -5.39 -8.17
N LEU A 20 -2.13 -4.17 -8.59
CA LEU A 20 -2.82 -2.97 -8.12
C LEU A 20 -3.69 -2.31 -9.21
N PRO A 21 -4.63 -3.01 -9.85
CA PRO A 21 -5.76 -2.32 -10.48
C PRO A 21 -6.74 -1.83 -9.40
N LEU A 22 -6.22 -1.47 -8.22
CA LEU A 22 -7.01 -0.93 -7.11
C LEU A 22 -7.62 0.41 -7.47
N ALA A 23 -7.01 1.16 -8.38
CA ALA A 23 -7.62 2.34 -8.95
C ALA A 23 -8.96 2.04 -9.66
N ALA A 24 -9.11 0.86 -10.26
CA ALA A 24 -10.36 0.42 -10.87
C ALA A 24 -11.40 -0.02 -9.81
N CYS A 25 -10.96 -0.56 -8.67
CA CYS A 25 -11.84 -0.92 -7.56
C CYS A 25 -12.36 0.31 -6.81
N VAL A 26 -11.56 1.36 -6.74
CA VAL A 26 -11.96 2.64 -6.11
C VAL A 26 -13.01 3.38 -6.96
N ALA A 27 -13.07 3.09 -8.26
CA ALA A 27 -14.09 3.64 -9.16
C ALA A 27 -15.44 2.90 -9.10
N ASP A 28 -15.57 1.84 -8.31
CA ASP A 28 -16.81 1.10 -8.15
C ASP A 28 -17.84 1.95 -7.39
N PRO A 29 -19.06 2.14 -7.95
CA PRO A 29 -20.12 2.91 -7.31
C PRO A 29 -20.48 2.47 -5.89
N VAL A 30 -20.26 1.21 -5.55
CA VAL A 30 -20.49 0.66 -4.20
C VAL A 30 -19.62 1.39 -3.16
N TRP A 31 -18.44 1.84 -3.53
CA TRP A 31 -17.57 2.62 -2.66
C TRP A 31 -18.08 4.04 -2.45
N LEU A 32 -18.66 4.63 -3.49
CA LEU A 32 -19.19 6.00 -3.46
C LEU A 32 -20.49 6.11 -2.66
N ALA A 33 -21.20 5.00 -2.46
CA ALA A 33 -22.46 4.94 -1.70
C ALA A 33 -22.25 4.90 -0.18
N GLY A 34 -21.02 4.75 0.31
CA GLY A 34 -20.69 4.72 1.73
C GLY A 34 -20.64 6.12 2.34
N GLY A 35 -21.20 6.28 3.55
CA GLY A 35 -21.05 7.49 4.35
C GLY A 35 -19.61 7.70 4.83
N ARG A 36 -19.42 8.65 5.74
CA ARG A 36 -18.12 8.90 6.39
C ARG A 36 -17.71 7.68 7.20
N ARG A 37 -16.44 7.31 7.07
CA ARG A 37 -15.81 6.23 7.83
C ARG A 37 -14.42 6.66 8.25
N ASP A 38 -13.89 6.03 9.30
CA ASP A 38 -12.49 6.24 9.65
C ASP A 38 -11.55 5.61 8.60
N LEU A 39 -10.33 6.12 8.57
CA LEU A 39 -9.31 5.66 7.62
C LEU A 39 -9.07 4.14 7.74
N ALA A 40 -9.04 3.60 8.97
CA ALA A 40 -8.85 2.18 9.19
C ALA A 40 -9.95 1.34 8.51
N SER A 41 -11.19 1.77 8.60
CA SER A 41 -12.34 1.09 7.96
C SER A 41 -12.24 1.12 6.43
N TRP A 42 -11.84 2.25 5.86
CA TRP A 42 -11.59 2.36 4.42
C TRP A 42 -10.48 1.41 3.97
N LEU A 43 -9.38 1.35 4.71
CA LEU A 43 -8.25 0.49 4.38
C LEU A 43 -8.61 -1.00 4.46
N ARG A 44 -9.37 -1.41 5.48
CA ARG A 44 -9.86 -2.80 5.60
C ARG A 44 -10.70 -3.24 4.42
N ALA A 45 -11.45 -2.33 3.84
CA ALA A 45 -12.32 -2.62 2.71
C ALA A 45 -11.58 -2.60 1.35
N LEU A 46 -10.38 -2.03 1.30
CA LEU A 46 -9.65 -1.81 0.04
C LEU A 46 -9.10 -3.11 -0.56
N VAL A 47 -8.52 -3.96 0.27
CA VAL A 47 -7.92 -5.24 -0.14
C VAL A 47 -8.28 -6.31 0.88
N PRO A 48 -8.62 -7.54 0.47
CA PRO A 48 -8.77 -8.63 1.41
C PRO A 48 -7.51 -8.78 2.28
N GLY A 49 -7.70 -8.82 3.60
CA GLY A 49 -6.60 -8.85 4.56
C GLY A 49 -5.61 -9.99 4.33
N TRP A 50 -6.08 -11.15 3.85
CA TRP A 50 -5.22 -12.29 3.55
C TRP A 50 -4.23 -12.03 2.40
N ARG A 51 -4.61 -11.20 1.42
CA ARG A 51 -3.71 -10.80 0.32
C ARG A 51 -2.62 -9.85 0.81
N ALA A 52 -2.99 -8.92 1.69
CA ALA A 52 -2.03 -7.99 2.27
C ALA A 52 -1.12 -8.67 3.31
N ALA A 53 -1.63 -9.67 4.03
CA ALA A 53 -0.94 -10.30 5.15
C ALA A 53 0.39 -10.94 4.76
N ALA A 54 0.45 -11.63 3.63
CA ALA A 54 1.67 -12.29 3.17
C ALA A 54 2.80 -11.29 2.91
N ILE A 55 2.49 -10.21 2.20
CA ILE A 55 3.45 -9.15 1.88
C ILE A 55 3.79 -8.36 3.15
N GLY A 56 2.79 -8.02 3.94
CA GLY A 56 2.99 -7.30 5.20
C GLY A 56 3.85 -8.06 6.20
N ALA A 57 3.62 -9.35 6.36
CA ALA A 57 4.40 -10.19 7.26
C ALA A 57 5.88 -10.25 6.83
N GLN A 58 6.13 -10.39 5.54
CA GLN A 58 7.49 -10.41 5.02
C GLN A 58 8.17 -9.05 5.19
N TYR A 59 7.48 -7.97 4.86
CA TYR A 59 8.00 -6.62 5.04
C TYR A 59 8.40 -6.36 6.50
N LEU A 60 7.56 -6.76 7.46
CA LEU A 60 7.83 -6.55 8.88
C LEU A 60 8.96 -7.43 9.43
N ARG A 61 9.25 -8.57 8.81
CA ARG A 61 10.46 -9.33 9.16
C ARG A 61 11.73 -8.57 8.82
N ASP A 62 11.72 -7.87 7.67
CA ASP A 62 12.87 -7.10 7.21
C ASP A 62 12.93 -5.70 7.85
N GLN A 63 11.78 -5.15 8.22
CA GLN A 63 11.61 -3.81 8.79
C GLN A 63 10.80 -3.85 10.10
N PRO A 64 11.30 -4.52 11.16
CA PRO A 64 10.53 -4.71 12.39
C PRO A 64 10.22 -3.40 13.13
N ALA A 65 10.99 -2.34 12.90
CA ALA A 65 10.76 -1.02 13.47
C ALA A 65 9.49 -0.34 12.91
N GLU A 66 9.00 -0.77 11.78
CA GLU A 66 7.81 -0.20 11.11
C GLU A 66 6.50 -0.94 11.47
N ARG A 67 6.45 -1.64 12.58
CA ARG A 67 5.28 -2.46 12.99
C ARG A 67 4.09 -1.65 13.52
N SER A 68 4.20 -0.36 13.66
CA SER A 68 3.12 0.49 14.16
C SER A 68 2.18 0.90 13.03
N ALA A 69 0.90 0.54 13.14
CA ALA A 69 -0.13 0.97 12.20
C ALA A 69 -0.29 2.50 12.19
N ASP A 70 -0.24 3.14 13.35
CA ASP A 70 -0.30 4.60 13.44
C ASP A 70 0.90 5.28 12.78
N TRP A 71 2.07 4.72 12.96
CA TRP A 71 3.27 5.24 12.31
C TRP A 71 3.15 5.13 10.78
N LEU A 72 2.71 3.99 10.27
CA LEU A 72 2.51 3.78 8.85
C LEU A 72 1.44 4.71 8.26
N ALA A 73 0.33 4.91 8.98
CA ALA A 73 -0.72 5.82 8.54
C ALA A 73 -0.22 7.25 8.41
N ARG A 74 0.52 7.74 9.39
CA ARG A 74 1.14 9.07 9.34
C ARG A 74 2.16 9.17 8.21
N ARG A 75 2.96 8.14 8.04
CA ARG A 75 4.00 8.11 7.01
C ARG A 75 3.42 8.11 5.59
N LEU A 76 2.33 7.37 5.37
CA LEU A 76 1.70 7.21 4.05
C LEU A 76 0.73 8.35 3.73
N PHE A 77 -0.05 8.79 4.71
CA PHE A 77 -1.21 9.66 4.50
C PHE A 77 -1.14 10.96 5.28
N ASP A 78 -0.12 11.15 6.11
CA ASP A 78 -0.04 12.29 7.03
C ASP A 78 -1.32 12.42 7.88
N SER A 79 -1.83 11.29 8.36
CA SER A 79 -3.14 11.18 8.98
C SER A 79 -3.20 10.08 10.03
N ASP A 80 -4.08 10.25 11.00
CA ASP A 80 -4.41 9.22 11.98
C ASP A 80 -5.41 8.21 11.39
N LEU A 81 -5.37 6.98 11.90
CA LEU A 81 -6.31 5.92 11.49
C LEU A 81 -7.76 6.23 11.85
N SER A 82 -7.99 7.02 12.89
CA SER A 82 -9.32 7.45 13.34
C SER A 82 -9.92 8.59 12.52
N ARG A 83 -9.14 9.18 11.60
CA ARG A 83 -9.62 10.30 10.79
C ARG A 83 -10.84 9.92 9.99
N GLN A 84 -11.91 10.70 10.16
CA GLN A 84 -13.16 10.51 9.43
C GLN A 84 -13.04 11.08 8.02
N LEU A 85 -13.35 10.24 7.03
CA LEU A 85 -13.25 10.58 5.61
C LEU A 85 -14.53 10.19 4.90
N ASP A 86 -14.98 11.07 4.00
CA ASP A 86 -15.94 10.71 2.98
C ASP A 86 -15.22 9.95 1.83
N PRO A 87 -15.95 9.35 0.88
CA PRO A 87 -15.33 8.65 -0.24
C PRO A 87 -14.34 9.50 -1.03
N ALA A 88 -14.67 10.78 -1.29
CA ALA A 88 -13.79 11.69 -2.02
C ALA A 88 -12.50 12.00 -1.25
N GLY A 89 -12.59 12.16 0.06
CA GLY A 89 -11.43 12.37 0.93
C GLY A 89 -10.50 11.17 0.97
N PHE A 90 -11.07 9.96 1.04
CA PHE A 90 -10.28 8.72 0.98
C PHE A 90 -9.60 8.55 -0.38
N GLU A 91 -10.32 8.79 -1.47
CA GLU A 91 -9.76 8.75 -2.83
C GLU A 91 -8.58 9.72 -2.99
N ALA A 92 -8.71 10.94 -2.46
CA ALA A 92 -7.62 11.91 -2.49
C ALA A 92 -6.37 11.43 -1.75
N LEU A 93 -6.52 10.75 -0.61
CA LEU A 93 -5.40 10.13 0.11
C LEU A 93 -4.74 9.01 -0.68
N LEU A 94 -5.55 8.16 -1.32
CA LEU A 94 -5.03 7.08 -2.17
C LEU A 94 -4.24 7.63 -3.36
N HIS A 95 -4.71 8.68 -4.01
CA HIS A 95 -4.00 9.33 -5.11
C HIS A 95 -2.61 9.81 -4.69
N LYS A 96 -2.49 10.38 -3.48
CA LYS A 96 -1.19 10.78 -2.92
C LYS A 96 -0.26 9.58 -2.70
N ALA A 97 -0.80 8.49 -2.19
CA ALA A 97 -0.02 7.26 -1.98
C ALA A 97 0.45 6.67 -3.32
N PHE A 98 -0.40 6.66 -4.34
CA PHE A 98 -0.03 6.18 -5.67
C PHE A 98 1.00 7.08 -6.36
N ALA A 99 0.92 8.38 -6.17
CA ALA A 99 1.95 9.30 -6.66
C ALA A 99 3.32 9.03 -5.99
N ARG A 100 3.34 8.76 -4.69
CA ARG A 100 4.56 8.34 -3.98
C ARG A 100 5.09 7.00 -4.49
N ARG A 101 4.21 6.03 -4.73
CA ARG A 101 4.58 4.74 -5.31
C ARG A 101 5.30 4.93 -6.65
N ALA A 102 4.77 5.75 -7.52
CA ALA A 102 5.41 6.07 -8.80
C ALA A 102 6.78 6.72 -8.60
N ARG A 103 6.90 7.60 -7.61
CA ARG A 103 8.15 8.27 -7.25
C ARG A 103 9.20 7.27 -6.75
N ASP A 104 8.79 6.28 -5.96
CA ASP A 104 9.70 5.24 -5.45
C ASP A 104 10.42 4.49 -6.58
N PHE A 105 9.74 4.25 -7.71
CA PHE A 105 10.38 3.63 -8.87
C PHE A 105 11.40 4.56 -9.54
N ILE A 106 11.12 5.85 -9.58
CA ILE A 106 12.04 6.85 -10.13
C ILE A 106 13.27 6.99 -9.24
N ASP A 107 13.07 7.01 -7.93
CA ASP A 107 14.11 7.23 -6.92
C ASP A 107 14.83 5.93 -6.51
N ASP A 108 14.45 4.78 -7.11
CA ASP A 108 14.98 3.46 -6.77
C ASP A 108 14.76 3.09 -5.28
N ASP A 109 13.70 3.62 -4.67
CA ASP A 109 13.32 3.30 -3.31
C ASP A 109 12.41 2.06 -3.27
N LEU A 110 13.06 0.91 -3.51
CA LEU A 110 12.40 -0.38 -3.64
C LEU A 110 12.82 -1.31 -2.51
N VAL A 111 11.94 -2.23 -2.17
CA VAL A 111 12.22 -3.34 -1.27
C VAL A 111 12.07 -4.66 -2.03
N VAL A 112 12.86 -5.65 -1.67
CA VAL A 112 12.76 -6.98 -2.29
C VAL A 112 12.03 -7.90 -1.33
N LEU A 113 10.85 -8.36 -1.75
CA LEU A 113 10.00 -9.26 -1.00
C LEU A 113 9.81 -10.54 -1.82
N ASP A 114 10.32 -11.65 -1.31
CA ASP A 114 10.25 -12.96 -1.98
C ASP A 114 10.77 -12.91 -3.44
N GLY A 115 11.87 -12.20 -3.65
CA GLY A 115 12.49 -12.00 -4.96
C GLY A 115 11.78 -10.99 -5.87
N TRP A 116 10.72 -10.32 -5.41
CA TRP A 116 10.02 -9.28 -6.13
C TRP A 116 10.45 -7.89 -5.67
N ALA A 117 10.76 -7.03 -6.60
CA ALA A 117 10.99 -5.61 -6.30
C ALA A 117 9.65 -4.89 -6.18
N VAL A 118 9.40 -4.31 -5.03
CA VAL A 118 8.16 -3.63 -4.68
C VAL A 118 8.50 -2.21 -4.25
N ALA A 119 7.71 -1.24 -4.68
CA ALA A 119 7.86 0.13 -4.18
C ALA A 119 7.68 0.16 -2.66
N ARG A 120 8.53 0.90 -1.96
CA ARG A 120 8.45 0.99 -0.49
C ARG A 120 7.08 1.47 -0.03
N THR A 121 6.51 2.47 -0.69
CA THR A 121 5.16 2.95 -0.40
C THR A 121 4.11 1.85 -0.53
N GLU A 122 4.20 1.03 -1.57
CA GLU A 122 3.29 -0.11 -1.79
C GLU A 122 3.43 -1.17 -0.68
N ALA A 123 4.66 -1.53 -0.32
CA ALA A 123 4.91 -2.47 0.76
C ALA A 123 4.36 -1.97 2.10
N ARG A 124 4.56 -0.69 2.40
CA ARG A 124 4.00 -0.04 3.60
C ARG A 124 2.47 -0.01 3.59
N LEU A 125 1.87 0.29 2.46
CA LEU A 125 0.41 0.33 2.32
C LEU A 125 -0.21 -1.05 2.56
N LEU A 126 0.32 -2.10 1.95
CA LEU A 126 -0.15 -3.46 2.15
C LEU A 126 0.07 -3.93 3.59
N THR A 127 1.19 -3.54 4.20
CA THR A 127 1.46 -3.82 5.61
C THR A 127 0.43 -3.14 6.53
N LEU A 128 0.12 -1.87 6.26
CA LEU A 128 -0.90 -1.13 7.01
C LEU A 128 -2.28 -1.78 6.90
N ILE A 129 -2.67 -2.19 5.70
CA ILE A 129 -3.93 -2.89 5.47
C ILE A 129 -3.96 -4.20 6.28
N ALA A 130 -2.88 -4.96 6.26
CA ALA A 130 -2.78 -6.21 7.03
C ALA A 130 -2.90 -5.96 8.54
N LEU A 131 -2.26 -4.93 9.06
CA LEU A 131 -2.35 -4.56 10.48
C LEU A 131 -3.77 -4.11 10.86
N CYS A 132 -4.43 -3.35 10.00
CA CYS A 132 -5.82 -2.94 10.23
C CYS A 132 -6.80 -4.13 10.16
N ALA A 133 -6.53 -5.12 9.34
CA ALA A 133 -7.37 -6.32 9.22
C ALA A 133 -7.20 -7.27 10.42
N GLY A 134 -6.04 -7.27 11.08
CA GLY A 134 -5.75 -8.11 12.25
C GLY A 134 -6.33 -7.58 13.57
N THR A 135 -6.87 -6.38 13.56
CA THR A 135 -7.56 -5.78 14.71
C THR A 135 -9.07 -5.85 14.54
#